data_a7d6efac85ac959fd10ac1ae61caee63
#
_entry.id   a7d6efac85ac959fd10ac1ae61caee63
#
_cell.length_a   1.000
_cell.length_b   1.000
_cell.length_c   1.000
_cell.angle_alpha   90.00
_cell.angle_beta   90.00
_cell.angle_gamma   90.00
#
_symmetry.space_group_name_H-M   'P 1'
#
loop_
_entity.id
_entity.type
_entity.pdbx_description
1 polymer ?
#
loop_
_entity_poly.entity_id
_entity_poly.type
_entity_poly.pdbx_seq_one_letter_code
_entity_poly.pdbx_strand_id
1 'polypeptide(L)'
;MLKTVFANHELENPFMNASGVHCMTTEELNELYHSSAGAFITKSCTPLQRTGNPEPRYIDLPNGSINSMGLPNKGFDYYLDYVTHTPYRKLCFFSISGMSAAENLDMLRRLETSSFDGVTELNLSCPNVPGKPQLAYDFEQTERLLTQVFDFYRKPLGVKLPPYFDFAHFDQMADILNQFPLTYVNTINSVGNGLVIDPDLEQVVIKPKNGFGGLGGPLIKATALANVRAFATRLNSEIKIIGTGGITNGQDAFEHLLCGASVLQVGTQLHKEGPAIFDRLARELSDIMKKKGYAAIDEFRGKLKDLS
;
A
#
# COMPACT_ATOMS: atom_id res chain seq x y z
N MET A 1 -5.37 -23.41 2.80
CA MET A 1 -3.91 -23.15 2.88
C MET A 1 -3.61 -21.66 2.83
N LEU A 2 -4.06 -20.91 1.82
CA LEU A 2 -3.78 -19.47 1.68
C LEU A 2 -4.79 -18.54 2.37
N LYS A 3 -5.88 -19.06 2.91
CA LYS A 3 -6.89 -18.26 3.62
C LYS A 3 -6.27 -17.49 4.78
N THR A 4 -6.73 -16.25 4.94
CA THR A 4 -6.34 -15.37 6.05
C THR A 4 -7.54 -14.52 6.46
N VAL A 5 -7.55 -14.01 7.68
CA VAL A 5 -8.59 -13.11 8.17
C VAL A 5 -8.02 -11.70 8.27
N PHE A 6 -8.77 -10.72 7.75
CA PHE A 6 -8.40 -9.32 7.82
C PHE A 6 -9.65 -8.44 8.00
N ALA A 7 -9.64 -7.53 8.97
CA ALA A 7 -10.77 -6.66 9.29
C ALA A 7 -12.11 -7.44 9.42
N ASN A 8 -12.09 -8.59 10.09
CA ASN A 8 -13.22 -9.51 10.28
C ASN A 8 -13.75 -10.16 8.98
N HIS A 9 -13.03 -10.08 7.87
CA HIS A 9 -13.35 -10.75 6.61
C HIS A 9 -12.39 -11.90 6.34
N GLU A 10 -12.93 -13.05 5.91
CA GLU A 10 -12.11 -14.14 5.39
C GLU A 10 -11.69 -13.82 3.95
N LEU A 11 -10.39 -13.85 3.68
CA LEU A 11 -9.81 -13.68 2.36
C LEU A 11 -9.34 -15.05 1.86
N GLU A 12 -9.62 -15.38 0.60
CA GLU A 12 -9.18 -16.64 -0.02
C GLU A 12 -7.66 -16.75 -0.15
N ASN A 13 -6.97 -15.62 -0.21
CA ASN A 13 -5.51 -15.51 -0.20
C ASN A 13 -5.09 -14.10 0.26
N PRO A 14 -3.81 -13.87 0.60
CA PRO A 14 -3.36 -12.59 1.15
C PRO A 14 -3.09 -11.49 0.11
N PHE A 15 -3.33 -11.69 -1.17
CA PHE A 15 -2.90 -10.76 -2.22
C PHE A 15 -3.96 -9.72 -2.58
N MET A 16 -3.48 -8.49 -2.87
CA MET A 16 -4.28 -7.41 -3.45
C MET A 16 -3.38 -6.45 -4.25
N ASN A 17 -3.99 -5.56 -5.02
CA ASN A 17 -3.25 -4.48 -5.71
C ASN A 17 -2.77 -3.41 -4.72
N ALA A 18 -1.71 -2.69 -5.07
CA ALA A 18 -1.37 -1.43 -4.42
C ALA A 18 -2.24 -0.28 -4.95
N SER A 19 -2.59 0.69 -4.10
CA SER A 19 -3.51 1.82 -4.40
C SER A 19 -3.03 2.79 -5.50
N GLY A 20 -1.91 2.48 -6.15
CA GLY A 20 -1.35 3.21 -7.28
C GLY A 20 -1.44 2.50 -8.62
N VAL A 21 -1.83 1.23 -8.65
CA VAL A 21 -1.69 0.35 -9.81
C VAL A 21 -2.99 -0.38 -10.11
N HIS A 22 -3.37 -0.37 -11.40
CA HIS A 22 -4.52 -1.10 -11.96
C HIS A 22 -5.84 -0.81 -11.21
N CYS A 23 -6.06 0.47 -10.86
CA CYS A 23 -7.21 0.89 -10.06
C CYS A 23 -7.64 2.34 -10.34
N MET A 24 -7.25 2.87 -11.50
CA MET A 24 -7.55 4.25 -11.90
C MET A 24 -9.01 4.40 -12.35
N THR A 25 -9.53 3.41 -13.05
CA THR A 25 -10.87 3.43 -13.65
C THR A 25 -11.75 2.32 -13.08
N THR A 26 -13.06 2.42 -13.31
CA THR A 26 -14.02 1.38 -12.91
C THR A 26 -13.78 0.06 -13.64
N GLU A 27 -13.30 0.10 -14.88
CA GLU A 27 -12.92 -1.08 -15.66
C GLU A 27 -11.77 -1.83 -14.99
N GLU A 28 -10.70 -1.12 -14.63
CA GLU A 28 -9.55 -1.71 -13.91
C GLU A 28 -9.97 -2.27 -12.54
N LEU A 29 -10.83 -1.56 -11.82
CA LEU A 29 -11.38 -2.04 -10.53
C LEU A 29 -12.23 -3.30 -10.71
N ASN A 30 -13.02 -3.38 -11.77
CA ASN A 30 -13.80 -4.58 -12.09
C ASN A 30 -12.89 -5.77 -12.47
N GLU A 31 -11.79 -5.55 -13.19
CA GLU A 31 -10.81 -6.58 -13.47
C GLU A 31 -10.18 -7.12 -12.17
N LEU A 32 -9.85 -6.26 -11.21
CA LEU A 32 -9.37 -6.67 -9.88
C LEU A 32 -10.44 -7.43 -9.09
N TYR A 33 -11.67 -6.95 -9.12
CA TYR A 33 -12.78 -7.63 -8.46
C TYR A 33 -12.98 -9.04 -8.99
N HIS A 34 -12.89 -9.26 -10.29
CA HIS A 34 -13.05 -10.57 -10.94
C HIS A 34 -11.77 -11.43 -10.93
N SER A 35 -10.62 -10.87 -10.58
CA SER A 35 -9.36 -11.63 -10.47
C SER A 35 -9.36 -12.56 -9.26
N SER A 36 -8.32 -13.37 -9.12
CA SER A 36 -8.10 -14.22 -7.94
C SER A 36 -7.53 -13.49 -6.72
N ALA A 37 -7.34 -12.16 -6.77
CA ALA A 37 -6.94 -11.40 -5.60
C ALA A 37 -7.90 -11.62 -4.42
N GLY A 38 -7.38 -11.73 -3.20
CA GLY A 38 -8.21 -11.91 -1.99
C GLY A 38 -8.97 -10.65 -1.59
N ALA A 39 -8.43 -9.47 -1.92
CA ALA A 39 -9.04 -8.16 -1.73
C ALA A 39 -8.62 -7.22 -2.87
N PHE A 40 -9.18 -6.02 -2.92
CA PHE A 40 -8.74 -4.98 -3.85
C PHE A 40 -8.86 -3.59 -3.23
N ILE A 41 -8.10 -2.61 -3.76
CA ILE A 41 -8.11 -1.23 -3.28
C ILE A 41 -8.29 -0.26 -4.44
N THR A 42 -9.04 0.82 -4.18
CA THR A 42 -9.19 1.93 -5.14
C THR A 42 -7.88 2.72 -5.28
N LYS A 43 -7.80 3.54 -6.31
CA LYS A 43 -6.75 4.54 -6.43
C LYS A 43 -6.79 5.51 -5.26
N SER A 44 -5.61 5.83 -4.68
CA SER A 44 -5.52 6.94 -3.72
C SER A 44 -6.05 8.20 -4.38
N CYS A 45 -7.17 8.72 -3.87
CA CYS A 45 -7.85 9.86 -4.47
C CYS A 45 -7.65 11.16 -3.67
N THR A 46 -7.79 12.26 -4.37
CA THR A 46 -7.91 13.61 -3.84
C THR A 46 -9.37 14.06 -3.94
N PRO A 47 -9.81 15.15 -3.26
CA PRO A 47 -11.19 15.63 -3.36
C PRO A 47 -11.64 15.81 -4.81
N LEU A 48 -10.81 16.42 -5.63
CA LEU A 48 -11.04 16.64 -7.05
C LEU A 48 -10.14 15.76 -7.91
N GLN A 49 -10.55 15.52 -9.15
CA GLN A 49 -9.75 14.82 -10.16
C GLN A 49 -8.40 15.51 -10.39
N ARG A 50 -7.35 14.70 -10.60
CA ARG A 50 -6.01 15.17 -10.95
C ARG A 50 -5.46 14.43 -12.17
N THR A 51 -4.81 15.18 -13.06
CA THR A 51 -4.10 14.61 -14.22
C THR A 51 -2.73 14.04 -13.85
N GLY A 52 -2.17 14.49 -12.70
CA GLY A 52 -0.82 14.14 -12.26
C GLY A 52 0.26 14.99 -12.92
N ASN A 53 1.50 14.54 -12.80
CA ASN A 53 2.67 15.21 -13.35
C ASN A 53 2.80 15.00 -14.87
N PRO A 54 3.59 15.86 -15.59
CA PRO A 54 3.83 15.69 -17.01
C PRO A 54 4.67 14.44 -17.32
N GLU A 55 4.45 13.87 -18.51
CA GLU A 55 5.18 12.70 -19.03
C GLU A 55 6.59 13.07 -19.58
N PRO A 56 7.55 12.14 -19.57
CA PRO A 56 7.49 10.82 -18.96
C PRO A 56 7.60 10.90 -17.44
N ARG A 57 6.68 10.23 -16.73
CA ARG A 57 6.59 10.24 -15.26
C ARG A 57 6.68 8.85 -14.63
N TYR A 58 6.80 7.82 -15.45
CA TYR A 58 6.99 6.41 -15.06
C TYR A 58 7.89 5.73 -16.09
N ILE A 59 8.89 4.99 -15.61
CA ILE A 59 9.75 4.15 -16.45
C ILE A 59 9.97 2.81 -15.76
N ASP A 60 9.79 1.73 -16.52
CA ASP A 60 10.24 0.40 -16.13
C ASP A 60 11.75 0.30 -16.20
N LEU A 61 12.32 -0.34 -15.21
CA LEU A 61 13.75 -0.66 -15.12
C LEU A 61 13.93 -2.18 -15.15
N PRO A 62 15.10 -2.71 -15.51
CA PRO A 62 15.36 -4.15 -15.45
C PRO A 62 15.03 -4.77 -14.07
N ASN A 63 15.34 -4.05 -12.99
CA ASN A 63 15.16 -4.52 -11.61
C ASN A 63 14.11 -3.71 -10.83
N GLY A 64 13.15 -3.07 -11.50
CA GLY A 64 12.11 -2.31 -10.80
C GLY A 64 11.45 -1.26 -11.65
N SER A 65 11.21 -0.10 -11.06
CA SER A 65 10.63 1.07 -11.73
C SER A 65 11.03 2.36 -11.02
N ILE A 66 10.96 3.47 -11.74
CA ILE A 66 10.99 4.81 -11.15
C ILE A 66 9.74 5.58 -11.56
N ASN A 67 9.14 6.31 -10.64
CA ASN A 67 7.95 7.10 -10.92
C ASN A 67 7.90 8.42 -10.17
N SER A 68 7.25 9.39 -10.77
CA SER A 68 6.86 10.65 -10.14
C SER A 68 5.47 11.04 -10.65
N MET A 69 4.46 10.23 -10.30
CA MET A 69 3.11 10.28 -10.89
C MET A 69 2.35 11.58 -10.60
N GLY A 70 2.51 12.19 -9.41
CA GLY A 70 1.78 13.39 -9.01
C GLY A 70 0.31 13.14 -8.66
N LEU A 71 -0.03 11.96 -8.16
CA LEU A 71 -1.37 11.55 -7.77
C LEU A 71 -2.43 11.70 -8.88
N PRO A 72 -2.24 11.14 -10.10
CA PRO A 72 -3.34 11.09 -11.06
C PRO A 72 -4.47 10.25 -10.48
N ASN A 73 -5.70 10.78 -10.52
CA ASN A 73 -6.89 10.08 -10.04
C ASN A 73 -8.17 10.76 -10.56
N LYS A 74 -9.31 10.08 -10.47
CA LYS A 74 -10.61 10.57 -10.97
C LYS A 74 -11.38 11.44 -9.97
N GLY A 75 -10.83 11.67 -8.77
CA GLY A 75 -11.49 12.40 -7.69
C GLY A 75 -12.28 11.48 -6.75
N PHE A 76 -12.52 11.97 -5.55
CA PHE A 76 -13.17 11.23 -4.47
C PHE A 76 -14.56 10.69 -4.86
N ASP A 77 -15.40 11.52 -5.46
CA ASP A 77 -16.78 11.16 -5.81
C ASP A 77 -16.86 10.00 -6.80
N TYR A 78 -15.93 9.93 -7.76
CA TYR A 78 -15.85 8.84 -8.72
C TYR A 78 -15.66 7.48 -8.05
N TYR A 79 -14.74 7.40 -7.09
CA TYR A 79 -14.49 6.14 -6.38
C TYR A 79 -15.54 5.86 -5.32
N LEU A 80 -16.09 6.89 -4.67
CA LEU A 80 -17.19 6.71 -3.72
C LEU A 80 -18.43 6.14 -4.41
N ASP A 81 -18.79 6.69 -5.57
CA ASP A 81 -19.90 6.19 -6.38
C ASP A 81 -19.70 4.70 -6.74
N TYR A 82 -18.49 4.35 -7.20
CA TYR A 82 -18.16 2.96 -7.50
C TYR A 82 -18.35 2.03 -6.29
N VAL A 83 -17.76 2.37 -5.14
CA VAL A 83 -17.78 1.48 -3.96
C VAL A 83 -19.12 1.43 -3.25
N THR A 84 -20.02 2.39 -3.47
CA THR A 84 -21.35 2.39 -2.85
C THR A 84 -22.45 1.79 -3.73
N HIS A 85 -22.25 1.74 -5.05
CA HIS A 85 -23.24 1.23 -5.99
C HIS A 85 -22.89 -0.12 -6.63
N THR A 86 -21.63 -0.58 -6.49
CA THR A 86 -21.22 -1.87 -7.04
C THR A 86 -21.42 -2.96 -5.97
N PRO A 87 -22.24 -4.00 -6.23
CA PRO A 87 -22.48 -5.08 -5.28
C PRO A 87 -21.31 -6.09 -5.31
N TYR A 88 -20.24 -5.83 -4.60
CA TYR A 88 -19.15 -6.78 -4.49
C TYR A 88 -19.18 -7.56 -3.18
N ARG A 89 -18.66 -8.82 -3.23
CA ARG A 89 -18.50 -9.71 -2.08
C ARG A 89 -17.05 -9.78 -1.58
N LYS A 90 -16.11 -9.33 -2.43
CA LYS A 90 -14.68 -9.28 -2.12
C LYS A 90 -14.41 -8.04 -1.27
N LEU A 91 -13.57 -8.15 -0.24
CA LEU A 91 -13.21 -7.01 0.60
C LEU A 91 -12.60 -5.89 -0.24
N CYS A 92 -13.23 -4.72 -0.17
CA CYS A 92 -12.81 -3.52 -0.85
C CYS A 92 -12.15 -2.55 0.12
N PHE A 93 -11.02 -1.97 -0.30
CA PHE A 93 -10.37 -0.88 0.39
C PHE A 93 -10.55 0.42 -0.38
N PHE A 94 -10.78 1.50 0.34
CA PHE A 94 -10.90 2.85 -0.21
C PHE A 94 -9.68 3.68 0.18
N SER A 95 -8.85 4.07 -0.78
CA SER A 95 -7.62 4.84 -0.50
C SER A 95 -7.83 6.33 -0.73
N ILE A 96 -7.47 7.15 0.25
CA ILE A 96 -7.49 8.61 0.18
C ILE A 96 -6.10 9.20 0.39
N SER A 97 -5.85 10.34 -0.24
CA SER A 97 -4.59 11.08 -0.13
C SER A 97 -4.82 12.57 -0.40
N GLY A 98 -5.40 13.27 0.55
CA GLY A 98 -5.58 14.72 0.47
C GLY A 98 -4.26 15.47 0.43
N MET A 99 -4.27 16.64 -0.20
CA MET A 99 -3.11 17.53 -0.30
C MET A 99 -2.88 18.35 0.98
N SER A 100 -3.82 18.24 1.95
CA SER A 100 -3.76 18.88 3.26
C SER A 100 -4.49 18.01 4.29
N ALA A 101 -4.25 18.26 5.58
CA ALA A 101 -5.00 17.64 6.66
C ALA A 101 -6.52 17.89 6.52
N ALA A 102 -6.91 19.12 6.19
CA ALA A 102 -8.32 19.48 6.01
C ALA A 102 -9.01 18.67 4.91
N GLU A 103 -8.34 18.44 3.75
CA GLU A 103 -8.89 17.60 2.68
C GLU A 103 -9.05 16.14 3.10
N ASN A 104 -8.07 15.59 3.84
CA ASN A 104 -8.19 14.23 4.38
C ASN A 104 -9.37 14.11 5.35
N LEU A 105 -9.53 15.07 6.27
CA LEU A 105 -10.63 15.08 7.22
C LEU A 105 -11.99 15.21 6.53
N ASP A 106 -12.10 16.06 5.51
CA ASP A 106 -13.34 16.20 4.74
C ASP A 106 -13.73 14.90 4.03
N MET A 107 -12.80 14.28 3.31
CA MET A 107 -13.05 13.00 2.66
C MET A 107 -13.42 11.89 3.65
N LEU A 108 -12.77 11.85 4.83
CA LEU A 108 -13.12 10.89 5.88
C LEU A 108 -14.51 11.13 6.47
N ARG A 109 -14.94 12.38 6.70
CA ARG A 109 -16.31 12.68 7.14
C ARG A 109 -17.34 12.20 6.14
N ARG A 110 -17.09 12.39 4.86
CA ARG A 110 -17.97 11.92 3.78
C ARG A 110 -18.00 10.39 3.70
N LEU A 111 -16.86 9.70 3.87
CA LEU A 111 -16.82 8.23 3.96
C LEU A 111 -17.58 7.72 5.19
N GLU A 112 -17.42 8.36 6.36
CA GLU A 112 -18.10 7.96 7.59
C GLU A 112 -19.61 7.93 7.41
N THR A 113 -20.17 8.95 6.76
CA THR A 113 -21.63 9.07 6.53
C THR A 113 -22.15 8.29 5.32
N SER A 114 -21.27 7.73 4.50
CA SER A 114 -21.64 6.95 3.31
C SER A 114 -22.05 5.51 3.64
N SER A 115 -22.64 4.81 2.68
CA SER A 115 -22.95 3.37 2.78
C SER A 115 -21.73 2.47 2.57
N PHE A 116 -20.52 3.01 2.33
CA PHE A 116 -19.31 2.21 2.20
C PHE A 116 -19.03 1.45 3.51
N ASP A 117 -18.90 0.13 3.42
CA ASP A 117 -18.71 -0.79 4.54
C ASP A 117 -17.36 -1.53 4.52
N GLY A 118 -16.47 -1.16 3.59
CA GLY A 118 -15.11 -1.72 3.49
C GLY A 118 -14.11 -1.07 4.44
N VAL A 119 -12.82 -1.16 4.08
CA VAL A 119 -11.69 -0.66 4.87
C VAL A 119 -11.10 0.58 4.24
N THR A 120 -10.79 1.61 5.01
CA THR A 120 -10.18 2.84 4.50
C THR A 120 -8.66 2.83 4.66
N GLU A 121 -7.94 3.26 3.61
CA GLU A 121 -6.50 3.54 3.64
C GLU A 121 -6.27 5.05 3.58
N LEU A 122 -5.71 5.62 4.65
CA LEU A 122 -5.21 6.99 4.65
C LEU A 122 -3.74 6.98 4.22
N ASN A 123 -3.47 7.43 3.01
CA ASN A 123 -2.13 7.45 2.44
C ASN A 123 -1.35 8.68 2.91
N LEU A 124 -0.46 8.49 3.90
CA LEU A 124 0.39 9.54 4.49
C LEU A 124 1.72 9.72 3.75
N SER A 125 1.96 8.93 2.71
CA SER A 125 3.28 8.75 2.09
C SER A 125 3.31 9.15 0.61
N CYS A 126 2.58 10.17 0.20
CA CYS A 126 2.70 10.64 -1.17
C CYS A 126 3.96 11.50 -1.36
N PRO A 127 5.05 10.97 -1.97
CA PRO A 127 6.30 11.73 -2.16
C PRO A 127 6.23 12.69 -3.35
N ASN A 128 5.14 12.69 -4.10
CA ASN A 128 5.08 13.24 -5.45
C ASN A 128 4.35 14.59 -5.52
N VAL A 129 4.17 15.27 -4.39
CA VAL A 129 3.56 16.59 -4.33
C VAL A 129 4.64 17.65 -4.21
N PRO A 130 4.85 18.50 -5.24
CA PRO A 130 5.85 19.56 -5.19
C PRO A 130 5.65 20.49 -3.99
N GLY A 131 6.76 20.81 -3.31
CA GLY A 131 6.78 21.78 -2.21
C GLY A 131 6.20 21.29 -0.88
N LYS A 132 5.79 20.02 -0.76
CA LYS A 132 5.34 19.46 0.51
C LYS A 132 6.11 18.20 0.88
N PRO A 133 6.57 18.08 2.15
CA PRO A 133 7.10 16.83 2.67
C PRO A 133 5.99 15.79 2.76
N GLN A 134 6.37 14.52 2.82
CA GLN A 134 5.43 13.45 3.14
C GLN A 134 4.98 13.63 4.60
N LEU A 135 3.67 13.59 4.83
CA LEU A 135 3.11 13.83 6.16
C LEU A 135 3.66 12.85 7.21
N ALA A 136 3.87 11.59 6.82
CA ALA A 136 4.40 10.57 7.71
C ALA A 136 5.86 10.80 8.19
N TYR A 137 6.58 11.76 7.62
CA TYR A 137 7.89 12.20 8.16
C TYR A 137 7.78 13.38 9.14
N ASP A 138 6.58 13.93 9.28
CA ASP A 138 6.25 14.89 10.34
C ASP A 138 5.43 14.18 11.41
N PHE A 139 6.11 13.64 12.42
CA PHE A 139 5.52 12.82 13.47
C PHE A 139 4.43 13.57 14.25
N GLU A 140 4.67 14.82 14.58
CA GLU A 140 3.72 15.66 15.32
C GLU A 140 2.45 15.94 14.52
N GLN A 141 2.59 16.25 13.22
CA GLN A 141 1.43 16.46 12.36
C GLN A 141 0.68 15.15 12.08
N THR A 142 1.38 14.01 11.99
CA THR A 142 0.74 12.70 11.87
C THR A 142 -0.12 12.41 13.09
N GLU A 143 0.41 12.58 14.30
CA GLU A 143 -0.33 12.38 15.55
C GLU A 143 -1.55 13.29 15.64
N ARG A 144 -1.38 14.58 15.34
CA ARG A 144 -2.49 15.56 15.32
C ARG A 144 -3.59 15.18 14.32
N LEU A 145 -3.21 14.73 13.12
CA LEU A 145 -4.19 14.31 12.12
C LEU A 145 -4.96 13.07 12.60
N LEU A 146 -4.25 12.05 13.11
CA LEU A 146 -4.90 10.82 13.59
C LEU A 146 -5.81 11.11 14.78
N THR A 147 -5.41 11.98 15.71
CA THR A 147 -6.27 12.44 16.81
C THR A 147 -7.59 13.02 16.26
N GLN A 148 -7.52 13.95 15.32
CA GLN A 148 -8.71 14.55 14.71
C GLN A 148 -9.55 13.53 13.92
N VAL A 149 -8.92 12.56 13.26
CA VAL A 149 -9.62 11.48 12.54
C VAL A 149 -10.43 10.63 13.52
N PHE A 150 -9.81 10.17 14.59
CA PHE A 150 -10.47 9.27 15.54
C PHE A 150 -11.45 9.95 16.48
N ASP A 151 -11.54 11.27 16.46
CA ASP A 151 -12.64 12.01 17.12
C ASP A 151 -14.01 11.67 16.48
N PHE A 152 -14.07 11.39 15.18
CA PHE A 152 -15.33 11.14 14.47
C PHE A 152 -15.38 9.86 13.64
N TYR A 153 -14.25 9.36 13.13
CA TYR A 153 -14.22 8.22 12.19
C TYR A 153 -14.26 6.90 12.95
N ARG A 154 -15.24 6.03 12.62
CA ARG A 154 -15.49 4.76 13.32
C ARG A 154 -15.37 3.53 12.43
N LYS A 155 -15.32 3.70 11.10
CA LYS A 155 -15.12 2.58 10.17
C LYS A 155 -13.68 2.07 10.23
N PRO A 156 -13.41 0.82 9.80
CA PRO A 156 -12.06 0.27 9.76
C PRO A 156 -11.12 1.18 8.96
N LEU A 157 -10.02 1.60 9.58
CA LEU A 157 -9.05 2.53 8.99
C LEU A 157 -7.62 2.05 9.21
N GLY A 158 -6.81 2.12 8.17
CA GLY A 158 -5.37 1.97 8.26
C GLY A 158 -4.63 3.11 7.60
N VAL A 159 -3.34 3.16 7.82
CA VAL A 159 -2.45 4.17 7.24
C VAL A 159 -1.42 3.54 6.32
N LYS A 160 -1.08 4.22 5.22
CA LYS A 160 0.03 3.83 4.35
C LYS A 160 1.21 4.75 4.57
N LEU A 161 2.36 4.15 4.88
CA LEU A 161 3.59 4.82 5.29
C LEU A 161 4.66 4.81 4.19
N PRO A 162 5.53 5.82 4.14
CA PRO A 162 6.79 5.75 3.40
C PRO A 162 7.75 4.79 4.11
N PRO A 163 8.90 4.45 3.48
CA PRO A 163 9.95 3.74 4.16
C PRO A 163 10.61 4.60 5.25
N TYR A 164 10.92 3.98 6.38
CA TYR A 164 11.84 4.51 7.40
C TYR A 164 13.16 3.76 7.33
N PHE A 165 14.25 4.38 7.78
CA PHE A 165 15.61 3.91 7.56
C PHE A 165 16.43 3.78 8.86
N ASP A 166 15.90 4.23 10.00
CA ASP A 166 16.54 4.05 11.30
C ASP A 166 15.55 3.64 12.40
N PHE A 167 16.10 3.03 13.45
CA PHE A 167 15.29 2.47 14.53
C PHE A 167 14.55 3.54 15.33
N ALA A 168 15.12 4.73 15.50
CA ALA A 168 14.49 5.81 16.25
C ALA A 168 13.18 6.26 15.59
N HIS A 169 13.15 6.33 14.25
CA HIS A 169 11.92 6.67 13.52
C HIS A 169 10.88 5.54 13.57
N PHE A 170 11.32 4.27 13.54
CA PHE A 170 10.39 3.14 13.75
C PHE A 170 9.76 3.20 15.14
N ASP A 171 10.56 3.46 16.17
CA ASP A 171 10.09 3.54 17.55
C ASP A 171 9.09 4.70 17.71
N GLN A 172 9.44 5.91 17.27
CA GLN A 172 8.58 7.09 17.36
C GLN A 172 7.26 6.92 16.60
N MET A 173 7.32 6.41 15.37
CA MET A 173 6.09 6.20 14.59
C MET A 173 5.23 5.10 15.20
N ALA A 174 5.80 4.01 15.67
CA ALA A 174 5.05 2.96 16.32
C ALA A 174 4.37 3.45 17.62
N ASP A 175 5.06 4.26 18.42
CA ASP A 175 4.50 4.87 19.62
C ASP A 175 3.28 5.74 19.32
N ILE A 176 3.32 6.51 18.21
CA ILE A 176 2.17 7.30 17.76
C ILE A 176 1.04 6.37 17.31
N LEU A 177 1.32 5.41 16.42
CA LEU A 177 0.29 4.56 15.82
C LEU A 177 -0.40 3.68 16.87
N ASN A 178 0.31 3.24 17.89
CA ASN A 178 -0.23 2.44 19.00
C ASN A 178 -1.23 3.17 19.89
N GLN A 179 -1.33 4.50 19.79
CA GLN A 179 -2.33 5.30 20.51
C GLN A 179 -3.73 5.23 19.89
N PHE A 180 -3.83 4.76 18.64
CA PHE A 180 -5.06 4.81 17.87
C PHE A 180 -5.60 3.41 17.54
N PRO A 181 -6.92 3.25 17.40
CA PRO A 181 -7.55 1.97 17.04
C PRO A 181 -7.44 1.70 15.52
N LEU A 182 -6.21 1.72 15.02
CA LEU A 182 -5.94 1.41 13.62
C LEU A 182 -6.21 -0.07 13.33
N THR A 183 -6.84 -0.33 12.20
CA THR A 183 -7.01 -1.69 11.68
C THR A 183 -5.70 -2.24 11.15
N TYR A 184 -4.90 -1.38 10.48
CA TYR A 184 -3.62 -1.80 9.91
C TYR A 184 -2.66 -0.65 9.63
N VAL A 185 -1.41 -1.05 9.43
CA VAL A 185 -0.36 -0.22 8.85
C VAL A 185 0.12 -0.87 7.56
N ASN A 186 0.10 -0.12 6.46
CA ASN A 186 0.64 -0.55 5.18
C ASN A 186 2.04 0.04 5.00
N THR A 187 3.02 -0.79 4.77
CA THR A 187 4.42 -0.40 4.59
C THR A 187 5.08 -1.27 3.51
N ILE A 188 5.69 -0.68 2.51
CA ILE A 188 6.06 0.72 2.27
C ILE A 188 5.43 1.26 0.98
N ASN A 189 5.33 2.58 0.87
CA ASN A 189 5.19 3.23 -0.44
C ASN A 189 6.55 3.18 -1.17
N SER A 190 6.63 3.69 -2.40
CA SER A 190 7.87 3.77 -3.15
C SER A 190 8.99 4.48 -2.36
N VAL A 191 10.23 4.01 -2.51
CA VAL A 191 11.41 4.65 -1.89
C VAL A 191 11.69 5.96 -2.63
N GLY A 192 11.47 7.08 -1.97
CA GLY A 192 11.55 8.41 -2.56
C GLY A 192 12.96 8.88 -2.90
N ASN A 193 13.01 9.89 -3.77
CA ASN A 193 14.23 10.58 -4.20
C ASN A 193 15.28 9.70 -4.91
N GLY A 194 14.82 8.63 -5.56
CA GLY A 194 15.65 7.90 -6.51
C GLY A 194 15.93 8.72 -7.76
N LEU A 195 17.07 8.49 -8.39
CA LEU A 195 17.46 9.10 -9.66
C LEU A 195 17.95 8.01 -10.61
N VAL A 196 17.49 8.04 -11.84
CA VAL A 196 17.94 7.13 -12.89
C VAL A 196 18.40 7.96 -14.09
N ILE A 197 19.57 7.61 -14.61
CA ILE A 197 20.23 8.31 -15.71
C ILE A 197 20.29 7.39 -16.92
N ASP A 198 19.97 7.94 -18.08
CA ASP A 198 20.32 7.37 -19.37
C ASP A 198 21.75 7.83 -19.71
N PRO A 199 22.74 6.92 -19.66
CA PRO A 199 24.14 7.31 -19.87
C PRO A 199 24.47 7.66 -21.32
N ASP A 200 23.70 7.16 -22.28
CA ASP A 200 23.93 7.46 -23.69
C ASP A 200 23.45 8.85 -24.07
N LEU A 201 22.38 9.32 -23.41
CA LEU A 201 21.82 10.64 -23.61
C LEU A 201 22.27 11.64 -22.53
N GLU A 202 23.02 11.21 -21.52
CA GLU A 202 23.48 12.02 -20.37
C GLU A 202 22.33 12.80 -19.69
N GLN A 203 21.15 12.16 -19.58
CA GLN A 203 19.94 12.80 -19.06
C GLN A 203 19.15 11.90 -18.09
N VAL A 204 18.24 12.51 -17.35
CA VAL A 204 17.29 11.79 -16.47
C VAL A 204 16.20 11.12 -17.29
N VAL A 205 15.68 9.97 -16.80
CA VAL A 205 14.69 9.17 -17.54
C VAL A 205 13.23 9.60 -17.31
N ILE A 206 12.95 10.39 -16.27
CA ILE A 206 11.63 10.96 -16.00
C ILE A 206 11.70 12.49 -15.89
N LYS A 207 10.63 13.16 -16.32
CA LYS A 207 10.59 14.63 -16.41
C LYS A 207 10.34 15.35 -15.08
N PRO A 208 9.38 14.89 -14.22
CA PRO A 208 9.02 15.63 -13.01
C PRO A 208 10.18 15.72 -12.02
N LYS A 209 10.20 16.79 -11.20
CA LYS A 209 11.17 17.00 -10.13
C LYS A 209 12.64 16.83 -10.59
N ASN A 210 12.95 17.27 -11.81
CA ASN A 210 14.29 17.15 -12.40
C ASN A 210 14.82 15.69 -12.39
N GLY A 211 13.96 14.70 -12.63
CA GLY A 211 14.31 13.29 -12.66
C GLY A 211 14.20 12.54 -11.33
N PHE A 212 13.93 13.24 -10.22
CA PHE A 212 13.76 12.57 -8.94
C PHE A 212 12.39 11.90 -8.83
N GLY A 213 12.38 10.63 -8.45
CA GLY A 213 11.16 9.81 -8.33
C GLY A 213 11.22 8.78 -7.23
N GLY A 214 10.09 8.11 -7.02
CA GLY A 214 9.97 6.96 -6.14
C GLY A 214 10.40 5.68 -6.87
N LEU A 215 11.24 4.89 -6.24
CA LEU A 215 11.65 3.56 -6.71
C LEU A 215 10.63 2.51 -6.28
N GLY A 216 10.39 1.52 -7.15
CA GLY A 216 9.49 0.39 -6.89
C GLY A 216 10.06 -0.93 -7.43
N GLY A 217 9.36 -2.05 -7.16
CA GLY A 217 9.76 -3.37 -7.62
C GLY A 217 10.92 -3.99 -6.82
N PRO A 218 11.66 -4.98 -7.38
CA PRO A 218 12.71 -5.72 -6.67
C PRO A 218 13.78 -4.84 -6.00
N LEU A 219 14.08 -3.67 -6.56
CA LEU A 219 15.03 -2.72 -5.99
C LEU A 219 14.77 -2.36 -4.53
N ILE A 220 13.52 -2.38 -4.10
CA ILE A 220 13.12 -1.92 -2.77
C ILE A 220 12.74 -3.06 -1.81
N LYS A 221 12.82 -4.33 -2.24
CA LYS A 221 12.38 -5.47 -1.42
C LYS A 221 13.04 -5.51 -0.05
N ALA A 222 14.36 -5.38 0.03
CA ALA A 222 15.08 -5.44 1.30
C ALA A 222 14.62 -4.33 2.27
N THR A 223 14.41 -3.12 1.79
CA THR A 223 13.86 -2.00 2.58
C THR A 223 12.43 -2.31 3.03
N ALA A 224 11.60 -2.86 2.13
CA ALA A 224 10.22 -3.22 2.46
C ALA A 224 10.15 -4.28 3.56
N LEU A 225 10.93 -5.36 3.45
CA LEU A 225 11.01 -6.43 4.46
C LEU A 225 11.46 -5.88 5.83
N ALA A 226 12.48 -5.01 5.84
CA ALA A 226 12.96 -4.36 7.06
C ALA A 226 11.86 -3.53 7.74
N ASN A 227 11.11 -2.74 6.97
CA ASN A 227 10.00 -1.93 7.49
C ASN A 227 8.83 -2.82 7.99
N VAL A 228 8.45 -3.85 7.24
CA VAL A 228 7.42 -4.82 7.69
C VAL A 228 7.84 -5.45 9.01
N ARG A 229 9.08 -5.95 9.11
CA ARG A 229 9.58 -6.58 10.35
C ARG A 229 9.66 -5.58 11.50
N ALA A 230 10.17 -4.37 11.26
CA ALA A 230 10.30 -3.35 12.29
C ALA A 230 8.95 -2.97 12.90
N PHE A 231 7.92 -2.76 12.08
CA PHE A 231 6.58 -2.46 12.58
C PHE A 231 5.89 -3.69 13.19
N ALA A 232 6.06 -4.88 12.63
CA ALA A 232 5.48 -6.11 13.19
C ALA A 232 5.96 -6.44 14.61
N THR A 233 7.14 -5.96 14.99
CA THR A 233 7.71 -6.16 16.34
C THR A 233 7.42 -5.01 17.32
N ARG A 234 6.82 -3.92 16.85
CA ARG A 234 6.57 -2.69 17.63
C ARG A 234 5.11 -2.32 17.81
N LEU A 235 4.29 -2.67 16.83
CA LEU A 235 2.87 -2.36 16.87
C LEU A 235 2.10 -3.32 17.79
N ASN A 236 1.04 -2.82 18.39
CA ASN A 236 0.08 -3.63 19.13
C ASN A 236 -0.46 -4.75 18.24
N SER A 237 -0.70 -5.93 18.77
CA SER A 237 -1.13 -7.14 18.04
C SER A 237 -2.43 -6.97 17.25
N GLU A 238 -3.27 -6.01 17.64
CA GLU A 238 -4.53 -5.69 16.97
C GLU A 238 -4.29 -4.97 15.64
N ILE A 239 -3.21 -4.19 15.53
CA ILE A 239 -2.84 -3.47 14.31
C ILE A 239 -2.14 -4.43 13.35
N LYS A 240 -2.81 -4.79 12.27
CA LYS A 240 -2.25 -5.72 11.27
C LYS A 240 -1.27 -4.99 10.33
N ILE A 241 -0.38 -5.76 9.70
CA ILE A 241 0.57 -5.20 8.72
C ILE A 241 0.12 -5.61 7.32
N ILE A 242 0.06 -4.64 6.41
CA ILE A 242 0.04 -4.90 4.98
C ILE A 242 1.46 -4.69 4.45
N GLY A 243 2.04 -5.74 3.89
CA GLY A 243 3.39 -5.70 3.32
C GLY A 243 3.34 -5.27 1.84
N THR A 244 4.10 -4.23 1.50
CA THR A 244 4.16 -3.68 0.14
C THR A 244 5.60 -3.38 -0.23
N GLY A 245 6.02 -3.82 -1.42
CA GLY A 245 7.32 -3.48 -2.01
C GLY A 245 8.16 -4.70 -2.39
N GLY A 246 8.47 -4.81 -3.68
CA GLY A 246 9.35 -5.83 -4.22
C GLY A 246 8.75 -7.23 -4.34
N ILE A 247 7.44 -7.38 -4.25
CA ILE A 247 6.78 -8.68 -4.42
C ILE A 247 6.64 -8.99 -5.91
N THR A 248 7.40 -9.97 -6.39
CA THR A 248 7.40 -10.40 -7.79
C THR A 248 7.05 -11.88 -7.98
N ASN A 249 7.18 -12.68 -6.91
CA ASN A 249 6.97 -14.12 -6.92
C ASN A 249 6.51 -14.62 -5.54
N GLY A 250 6.18 -15.90 -5.44
CA GLY A 250 5.72 -16.53 -4.21
C GLY A 250 6.74 -16.52 -3.07
N GLN A 251 8.04 -16.49 -3.38
CA GLN A 251 9.08 -16.42 -2.37
C GLN A 251 9.11 -15.02 -1.72
N ASP A 252 9.02 -13.95 -2.52
CA ASP A 252 8.92 -12.59 -1.98
C ASP A 252 7.70 -12.45 -1.08
N ALA A 253 6.56 -13.03 -1.50
CA ALA A 253 5.34 -13.07 -0.69
C ALA A 253 5.56 -13.83 0.63
N PHE A 254 6.19 -15.00 0.58
CA PHE A 254 6.53 -15.78 1.78
C PHE A 254 7.42 -14.99 2.74
N GLU A 255 8.43 -14.29 2.24
CA GLU A 255 9.34 -13.47 3.05
C GLU A 255 8.60 -12.32 3.77
N HIS A 256 7.69 -11.62 3.09
CA HIS A 256 6.84 -10.59 3.71
C HIS A 256 5.95 -11.15 4.82
N LEU A 257 5.31 -12.30 4.59
CA LEU A 257 4.48 -12.99 5.60
C LEU A 257 5.33 -13.44 6.79
N LEU A 258 6.53 -13.98 6.52
CA LEU A 258 7.47 -14.39 7.56
C LEU A 258 7.93 -13.19 8.42
N CYS A 259 8.09 -12.00 7.83
CA CYS A 259 8.37 -10.75 8.54
C CYS A 259 7.20 -10.25 9.40
N GLY A 260 5.96 -10.70 9.15
CA GLY A 260 4.78 -10.34 9.94
C GLY A 260 3.62 -9.70 9.16
N ALA A 261 3.71 -9.60 7.84
CA ALA A 261 2.60 -9.13 7.03
C ALA A 261 1.39 -10.07 7.12
N SER A 262 0.18 -9.52 7.15
CA SER A 262 -1.10 -10.25 7.11
C SER A 262 -1.69 -10.30 5.71
N VAL A 263 -1.51 -9.23 4.95
CA VAL A 263 -1.96 -9.03 3.57
C VAL A 263 -0.81 -8.40 2.78
N LEU A 264 -0.80 -8.59 1.48
CA LEU A 264 0.29 -8.22 0.59
C LEU A 264 -0.22 -7.35 -0.56
N GLN A 265 0.29 -6.13 -0.68
CA GLN A 265 0.00 -5.26 -1.82
C GLN A 265 1.06 -5.43 -2.92
N VAL A 266 0.61 -5.70 -4.14
CA VAL A 266 1.46 -5.86 -5.32
C VAL A 266 1.36 -4.62 -6.21
N GLY A 267 2.49 -3.97 -6.50
CA GLY A 267 2.56 -2.77 -7.33
C GLY A 267 3.23 -3.01 -8.68
N THR A 268 4.52 -2.71 -8.80
CA THR A 268 5.28 -2.74 -10.06
C THR A 268 5.08 -4.03 -10.87
N GLN A 269 5.05 -5.19 -10.21
CA GLN A 269 4.87 -6.45 -10.93
C GLN A 269 3.44 -6.63 -11.46
N LEU A 270 2.43 -6.16 -10.70
CA LEU A 270 1.05 -6.11 -11.20
C LEU A 270 0.93 -5.20 -12.44
N HIS A 271 1.63 -4.07 -12.45
CA HIS A 271 1.64 -3.17 -13.62
C HIS A 271 2.18 -3.88 -14.87
N LYS A 272 3.19 -4.75 -14.71
CA LYS A 272 3.82 -5.48 -15.80
C LYS A 272 3.00 -6.68 -16.32
N GLU A 273 2.34 -7.42 -15.42
CA GLU A 273 1.67 -8.69 -15.75
C GLU A 273 0.13 -8.59 -15.80
N GLY A 274 -0.47 -7.53 -15.26
CA GLY A 274 -1.91 -7.44 -15.09
C GLY A 274 -2.46 -8.36 -13.98
N PRO A 275 -3.80 -8.40 -13.78
CA PRO A 275 -4.42 -9.10 -12.66
C PRO A 275 -4.21 -10.62 -12.61
N ALA A 276 -3.83 -11.25 -13.71
CA ALA A 276 -3.48 -12.69 -13.75
C ALA A 276 -2.30 -13.06 -12.85
N ILE A 277 -1.49 -12.07 -12.43
CA ILE A 277 -0.39 -12.27 -11.49
C ILE A 277 -0.85 -12.93 -10.18
N PHE A 278 -2.06 -12.65 -9.71
CA PHE A 278 -2.56 -13.16 -8.43
C PHE A 278 -2.70 -14.69 -8.43
N ASP A 279 -3.10 -15.30 -9.55
CA ASP A 279 -3.14 -16.76 -9.70
C ASP A 279 -1.75 -17.38 -9.62
N ARG A 280 -0.76 -16.72 -10.24
CA ARG A 280 0.63 -17.20 -10.22
C ARG A 280 1.22 -17.09 -8.82
N LEU A 281 1.08 -15.94 -8.16
CA LEU A 281 1.58 -15.72 -6.79
C LEU A 281 0.94 -16.67 -5.78
N ALA A 282 -0.37 -16.90 -5.88
CA ALA A 282 -1.09 -17.82 -5.01
C ALA A 282 -0.58 -19.27 -5.18
N ARG A 283 -0.38 -19.72 -6.42
CA ARG A 283 0.17 -21.04 -6.69
C ARG A 283 1.60 -21.18 -6.16
N GLU A 284 2.49 -20.24 -6.47
CA GLU A 284 3.89 -20.26 -6.04
C GLU A 284 4.02 -20.24 -4.51
N LEU A 285 3.25 -19.40 -3.81
CA LEU A 285 3.22 -19.38 -2.35
C LEU A 285 2.72 -20.70 -1.77
N SER A 286 1.66 -21.27 -2.35
CA SER A 286 1.12 -22.57 -1.95
C SER A 286 2.16 -23.69 -2.10
N ASP A 287 2.95 -23.67 -3.17
CA ASP A 287 3.99 -24.69 -3.40
C ASP A 287 5.15 -24.55 -2.42
N ILE A 288 5.53 -23.32 -2.05
CA ILE A 288 6.51 -23.07 -0.99
C ILE A 288 6.01 -23.58 0.35
N MET A 289 4.75 -23.31 0.69
CA MET A 289 4.14 -23.78 1.94
C MET A 289 4.11 -25.31 2.01
N LYS A 290 3.70 -25.99 0.93
CA LYS A 290 3.72 -27.46 0.85
C LYS A 290 5.13 -28.02 1.05
N LYS A 291 6.12 -27.45 0.34
CA LYS A 291 7.54 -27.88 0.45
C LYS A 291 8.08 -27.74 1.87
N LYS A 292 7.60 -26.72 2.61
CA LYS A 292 8.01 -26.46 4.00
C LYS A 292 7.13 -27.16 5.04
N GLY A 293 6.04 -27.84 4.64
CA GLY A 293 5.13 -28.55 5.52
C GLY A 293 4.13 -27.66 6.25
N TYR A 294 3.88 -26.44 5.77
CA TYR A 294 2.87 -25.56 6.37
C TYR A 294 1.47 -25.79 5.78
N ALA A 295 0.47 -25.98 6.63
CA ALA A 295 -0.93 -26.11 6.26
C ALA A 295 -1.66 -24.75 6.20
N ALA A 296 -1.23 -23.76 6.96
CA ALA A 296 -1.82 -22.43 7.04
C ALA A 296 -0.74 -21.33 7.14
N ILE A 297 -1.09 -20.13 6.67
CA ILE A 297 -0.19 -18.94 6.74
C ILE A 297 0.17 -18.62 8.20
N ASP A 298 -0.76 -18.78 9.13
CA ASP A 298 -0.56 -18.47 10.56
C ASP A 298 0.50 -19.34 11.23
N GLU A 299 0.87 -20.47 10.63
CA GLU A 299 1.93 -21.34 11.16
C GLU A 299 3.31 -20.71 11.04
N PHE A 300 3.53 -19.79 10.10
CA PHE A 300 4.82 -19.14 9.90
C PHE A 300 4.80 -17.61 9.91
N ARG A 301 3.61 -16.97 9.86
CA ARG A 301 3.49 -15.51 9.89
C ARG A 301 4.21 -14.93 11.09
N GLY A 302 5.08 -13.96 10.85
CA GLY A 302 5.83 -13.24 11.90
C GLY A 302 6.92 -14.08 12.60
N LYS A 303 7.17 -15.31 12.18
CA LYS A 303 8.11 -16.23 12.82
C LYS A 303 9.50 -16.20 12.16
N LEU A 304 9.92 -15.05 11.67
CA LEU A 304 11.29 -14.86 11.18
C LEU A 304 12.27 -15.15 12.33
N LYS A 305 13.24 -16.03 12.06
CA LYS A 305 14.25 -16.43 13.04
C LYS A 305 15.49 -15.55 12.91
N ASP A 306 16.07 -15.21 14.04
CA ASP A 306 17.39 -14.60 14.10
C ASP A 306 18.48 -15.68 13.89
N LEU A 307 19.69 -15.23 13.54
CA LEU A 307 20.85 -16.12 13.53
C LEU A 307 21.23 -16.41 14.97
N SER A 308 21.37 -17.72 15.30
CA SER A 308 21.84 -18.19 16.62
C SER A 308 23.36 -18.12 16.71
#